data_f027b273580593dec82c61a6b2e44a32
#
_entry.id   f027b273580593dec82c61a6b2e44a32
#
_cell.length_a   1.000
_cell.length_b   1.000
_cell.length_c   1.000
_cell.angle_alpha   90.00
_cell.angle_beta   90.00
_cell.angle_gamma   90.00
#
_symmetry.space_group_name_H-M   'P 1'
#
loop_
_entity.id
_entity.type
_entity.pdbx_description
1 polymer ?
#
loop_
_entity_poly.entity_id
_entity_poly.type
_entity_poly.pdbx_seq_one_letter_code
_entity_poly.pdbx_strand_id
1 'polypeptide(L)'
;MILKEKERVVINFLIIIQVIMKKIGILTLYKNNKNYGGILQAYALQKFIHRIINDGEECIQISYIISPTPIKEKLRHSLEYRSFGENIKLGLKLLKKYFLKKKHITENQPIQRAFEDFEDSIPHTQKTYTYETIYECAHQFTHLITGSDQVWNGGIDLETFCLKFADDKVKRIAYAASSASTKFGKWQDLIFKENLGKFTAISVRERSVVPYFERMSGRKIAVVLDPVFLLSVQEWHHVSKKPDITFPYIFCYFLGENKTQCERAKRIAKVNNCKLVTIPNMNGFKESDINFGDIQIENVGPREFLGLIENARGVITDSFHATAFSIIFNKAFWALPRFQNKKGENNNHRVIDILDQFSLSEYYSNFNDMLPQIRFDEANMILKARVEESCIFLKDALGEKRC
;
A
#
# COMPACT_ATOMS: atom_id res chain seq x y z
N MET A 1 38.12 43.61 3.53
CA MET A 1 38.28 42.69 2.38
C MET A 1 38.25 41.22 2.88
N ILE A 2 39.01 40.83 3.87
CA ILE A 2 39.11 39.45 4.43
C ILE A 2 37.77 38.91 5.00
N LEU A 3 36.96 39.76 5.64
CA LEU A 3 35.64 39.35 6.19
C LEU A 3 34.63 38.98 5.09
N LYS A 4 34.55 39.74 3.98
CA LYS A 4 33.69 39.45 2.85
C LYS A 4 34.09 38.17 2.09
N GLU A 5 35.37 37.85 2.11
CA GLU A 5 35.89 36.64 1.47
C GLU A 5 35.54 35.38 2.30
N LYS A 6 35.63 35.46 3.63
CA LYS A 6 35.19 34.41 4.54
C LYS A 6 33.68 34.16 4.45
N GLU A 7 32.87 35.21 4.40
CA GLU A 7 31.43 35.07 4.21
C GLU A 7 31.08 34.42 2.86
N ARG A 8 31.81 34.76 1.80
CA ARG A 8 31.62 34.16 0.47
C ARG A 8 32.01 32.68 0.45
N VAL A 9 33.09 32.30 1.16
CA VAL A 9 33.49 30.89 1.29
C VAL A 9 32.47 30.11 2.10
N VAL A 10 31.93 30.65 3.19
CA VAL A 10 30.88 30.03 4.00
C VAL A 10 29.58 29.89 3.20
N ILE A 11 29.18 30.92 2.46
CA ILE A 11 28.00 30.88 1.61
C ILE A 11 28.17 29.84 0.48
N ASN A 12 29.32 29.82 -0.18
CA ASN A 12 29.60 28.82 -1.20
C ASN A 12 29.66 27.40 -0.61
N PHE A 13 30.19 27.22 0.59
CA PHE A 13 30.21 25.94 1.30
C PHE A 13 28.81 25.48 1.70
N LEU A 14 27.96 26.41 2.18
CA LEU A 14 26.54 26.14 2.48
C LEU A 14 25.75 25.81 1.21
N ILE A 15 26.01 26.50 0.11
CA ILE A 15 25.37 26.20 -1.19
C ILE A 15 25.84 24.84 -1.70
N ILE A 16 27.12 24.50 -1.58
CA ILE A 16 27.66 23.18 -1.96
C ILE A 16 27.07 22.08 -1.08
N ILE A 17 26.95 22.28 0.23
CA ILE A 17 26.30 21.34 1.13
C ILE A 17 24.82 21.17 0.75
N GLN A 18 24.11 22.24 0.47
CA GLN A 18 22.71 22.21 0.07
C GLN A 18 22.48 21.49 -1.28
N VAL A 19 23.47 21.52 -2.17
CA VAL A 19 23.48 20.80 -3.46
C VAL A 19 23.81 19.31 -3.29
N ILE A 20 24.51 18.92 -2.21
CA ILE A 20 24.94 17.55 -1.95
C ILE A 20 23.91 16.78 -1.09
N MET A 21 23.04 17.47 -0.36
CA MET A 21 22.08 16.83 0.53
C MET A 21 20.98 16.11 -0.26
N LYS A 22 20.73 14.86 0.12
CA LYS A 22 19.67 14.08 -0.52
C LYS A 22 18.32 14.65 -0.15
N LYS A 23 17.50 14.82 -1.18
CA LYS A 23 16.06 15.06 -1.06
C LYS A 23 15.33 13.91 -1.70
N ILE A 24 14.61 13.16 -0.88
CA ILE A 24 13.91 11.93 -1.28
C ILE A 24 12.42 12.20 -1.33
N GLY A 25 11.82 12.03 -2.51
CA GLY A 25 10.37 12.08 -2.69
C GLY A 25 9.79 10.69 -2.81
N ILE A 26 8.80 10.36 -1.98
CA ILE A 26 8.07 9.08 -2.07
C ILE A 26 6.74 9.31 -2.77
N LEU A 27 6.47 8.54 -3.80
CA LEU A 27 5.22 8.57 -4.55
C LEU A 27 4.46 7.26 -4.35
N THR A 28 3.34 7.30 -3.63
CA THR A 28 2.48 6.15 -3.38
C THR A 28 1.01 6.52 -3.29
N LEU A 29 0.14 5.51 -3.11
CA LEU A 29 -1.31 5.65 -3.10
C LEU A 29 -1.84 5.95 -1.68
N TYR A 30 -1.62 7.16 -1.16
CA TYR A 30 -2.07 7.51 0.19
C TYR A 30 -2.96 8.77 0.25
N LYS A 31 -2.63 9.80 -0.56
CA LYS A 31 -3.30 11.11 -0.50
C LYS A 31 -4.76 11.00 -0.91
N ASN A 32 -5.64 11.56 -0.08
CA ASN A 32 -7.09 11.54 -0.29
C ASN A 32 -7.66 10.13 -0.59
N ASN A 33 -7.08 9.11 0.03
CA ASN A 33 -7.40 7.72 -0.20
C ASN A 33 -7.83 7.05 1.12
N LYS A 34 -9.11 6.75 1.26
CA LYS A 34 -9.69 6.10 2.46
C LYS A 34 -9.33 4.60 2.51
N ASN A 35 -8.05 4.27 2.31
CA ASN A 35 -7.51 2.92 2.37
C ASN A 35 -6.52 2.80 3.53
N TYR A 36 -6.89 2.06 4.56
CA TYR A 36 -6.04 1.85 5.75
C TYR A 36 -4.64 1.38 5.40
N GLY A 37 -4.53 0.39 4.53
CA GLY A 37 -3.24 -0.15 4.12
C GLY A 37 -2.39 0.85 3.35
N GLY A 38 -3.02 1.58 2.43
CA GLY A 38 -2.34 2.58 1.59
C GLY A 38 -1.69 3.68 2.44
N ILE A 39 -2.40 4.21 3.43
CA ILE A 39 -1.88 5.28 4.29
C ILE A 39 -0.86 4.76 5.31
N LEU A 40 -1.09 3.58 5.90
CA LEU A 40 -0.20 2.99 6.90
C LEU A 40 1.14 2.57 6.30
N GLN A 41 1.16 2.03 5.06
CA GLN A 41 2.42 1.71 4.39
C GLN A 41 3.19 2.97 3.98
N ALA A 42 2.51 4.06 3.59
CA ALA A 42 3.14 5.34 3.27
C ALA A 42 3.83 5.94 4.52
N TYR A 43 3.12 5.93 5.65
CA TYR A 43 3.68 6.32 6.95
C TYR A 43 4.91 5.50 7.31
N ALA A 44 4.82 4.18 7.19
CA ALA A 44 5.89 3.27 7.59
C ALA A 44 7.15 3.45 6.72
N LEU A 45 6.99 3.55 5.41
CA LEU A 45 8.12 3.73 4.49
C LEU A 45 8.86 5.04 4.77
N GLN A 46 8.11 6.14 4.87
CA GLN A 46 8.69 7.45 5.13
C GLN A 46 9.42 7.49 6.47
N LYS A 47 8.78 6.97 7.53
CA LYS A 47 9.39 6.91 8.88
C LYS A 47 10.64 6.04 8.89
N PHE A 48 10.63 4.90 8.19
CA PHE A 48 11.79 4.02 8.12
C PHE A 48 12.94 4.65 7.34
N ILE A 49 12.68 5.27 6.18
CA ILE A 49 13.72 5.95 5.39
C ILE A 49 14.33 7.09 6.20
N HIS A 50 13.52 7.89 6.88
CA HIS A 50 14.02 8.98 7.73
C HIS A 50 15.00 8.51 8.83
N ARG A 51 14.91 7.25 9.25
CA ARG A 51 15.81 6.64 10.23
C ARG A 51 17.15 6.20 9.64
N ILE A 52 17.19 5.87 8.36
CA ILE A 52 18.38 5.29 7.72
C ILE A 52 19.17 6.29 6.87
N ILE A 53 18.65 7.48 6.61
CA ILE A 53 19.34 8.57 5.93
C ILE A 53 20.16 9.40 6.93
N ASN A 54 21.11 10.19 6.42
CA ASN A 54 21.98 11.00 7.27
C ASN A 54 21.26 12.26 7.79
N ASP A 55 21.81 12.83 8.88
CA ASP A 55 21.31 14.09 9.44
C ASP A 55 21.37 15.20 8.38
N GLY A 56 20.24 15.92 8.26
CA GLY A 56 20.04 17.00 7.30
C GLY A 56 19.54 16.56 5.92
N GLU A 57 19.49 15.26 5.63
CA GLU A 57 18.79 14.74 4.44
C GLU A 57 17.28 14.72 4.67
N GLU A 58 16.49 14.93 3.63
CA GLU A 58 15.03 15.05 3.70
C GLU A 58 14.35 13.87 2.98
N CYS A 59 13.33 13.31 3.64
CA CYS A 59 12.45 12.33 3.03
C CYS A 59 10.99 12.71 3.28
N ILE A 60 10.23 12.98 2.22
CA ILE A 60 8.83 13.38 2.28
C ILE A 60 7.98 12.63 1.26
N GLN A 61 6.69 12.49 1.56
CA GLN A 61 5.71 12.01 0.60
C GLN A 61 5.39 13.09 -0.43
N ILE A 62 5.23 12.69 -1.69
CA ILE A 62 4.69 13.58 -2.73
C ILE A 62 3.17 13.50 -2.63
N SER A 63 2.54 14.63 -2.28
CA SER A 63 1.09 14.74 -2.26
C SER A 63 0.56 14.62 -3.69
N TYR A 64 0.08 13.44 -4.07
CA TYR A 64 -0.42 13.14 -5.39
C TYR A 64 -1.84 12.60 -5.36
N ILE A 65 -2.73 13.22 -6.09
CA ILE A 65 -4.12 12.78 -6.24
C ILE A 65 -4.29 12.21 -7.64
N ILE A 66 -4.75 10.97 -7.71
CA ILE A 66 -5.15 10.36 -8.96
C ILE A 66 -6.36 11.11 -9.51
N SER A 67 -6.12 11.91 -10.54
CA SER A 67 -7.21 12.60 -11.24
C SER A 67 -8.11 11.60 -11.96
N PRO A 68 -9.42 11.80 -11.95
CA PRO A 68 -10.27 11.05 -12.86
C PRO A 68 -9.85 11.43 -14.28
N THR A 69 -9.18 10.50 -14.98
CA THR A 69 -8.75 10.74 -16.37
C THR A 69 -9.91 11.23 -17.21
N PRO A 70 -9.71 12.26 -18.02
CA PRO A 70 -10.71 12.73 -18.97
C PRO A 70 -11.22 11.56 -19.81
N ILE A 71 -12.52 11.48 -20.01
CA ILE A 71 -13.17 10.39 -20.76
C ILE A 71 -12.53 10.23 -22.15
N LYS A 72 -12.06 11.33 -22.76
CA LYS A 72 -11.37 11.34 -24.06
C LYS A 72 -10.06 10.54 -24.04
N GLU A 73 -9.23 10.67 -22.98
CA GLU A 73 -8.00 9.92 -22.85
C GLU A 73 -8.25 8.46 -22.51
N LYS A 74 -9.26 8.16 -21.68
CA LYS A 74 -9.69 6.78 -21.45
C LYS A 74 -10.14 6.11 -22.74
N LEU A 75 -10.87 6.82 -23.58
CA LEU A 75 -11.30 6.33 -24.89
C LEU A 75 -10.13 6.17 -25.85
N ARG A 76 -9.19 7.12 -25.90
CA ARG A 76 -7.99 7.04 -26.75
C ARG A 76 -7.12 5.84 -26.36
N HIS A 77 -6.77 5.67 -25.08
CA HIS A 77 -6.07 4.48 -24.60
C HIS A 77 -6.84 3.19 -24.84
N SER A 78 -8.16 3.23 -24.67
CA SER A 78 -9.02 2.08 -24.90
C SER A 78 -9.06 1.66 -26.36
N LEU A 79 -9.11 2.60 -27.29
CA LEU A 79 -9.14 2.33 -28.75
C LEU A 79 -7.79 1.86 -29.28
N GLU A 80 -6.69 2.39 -28.75
CA GLU A 80 -5.34 2.01 -29.19
C GLU A 80 -4.90 0.61 -28.71
N TYR A 81 -5.35 0.18 -27.51
CA TYR A 81 -4.78 -0.99 -26.83
C TYR A 81 -5.78 -2.09 -26.45
N ARG A 82 -7.10 -1.90 -26.67
CA ARG A 82 -8.13 -2.88 -26.35
C ARG A 82 -8.94 -3.32 -27.57
N SER A 83 -9.39 -4.56 -27.51
CA SER A 83 -10.34 -5.04 -28.53
C SER A 83 -11.72 -4.35 -28.42
N PHE A 84 -12.47 -4.33 -29.50
CA PHE A 84 -13.82 -3.72 -29.54
C PHE A 84 -14.74 -4.30 -28.46
N GLY A 85 -14.69 -5.61 -28.21
CA GLY A 85 -15.50 -6.26 -27.16
C GLY A 85 -15.12 -5.86 -25.74
N GLU A 86 -13.83 -5.60 -25.46
CA GLU A 86 -13.37 -5.11 -24.16
C GLU A 86 -13.79 -3.65 -23.92
N ASN A 87 -13.85 -2.87 -24.98
CA ASN A 87 -14.32 -1.48 -24.93
C ASN A 87 -15.81 -1.38 -24.61
N ILE A 88 -16.66 -2.24 -25.18
CA ILE A 88 -18.08 -2.32 -24.85
C ILE A 88 -18.27 -2.72 -23.37
N LYS A 89 -17.55 -3.73 -22.89
CA LYS A 89 -17.61 -4.15 -21.47
C LYS A 89 -17.18 -3.04 -20.53
N LEU A 90 -16.16 -2.28 -20.89
CA LEU A 90 -15.70 -1.12 -20.11
C LEU A 90 -16.77 -0.02 -20.09
N GLY A 91 -17.36 0.32 -21.24
CA GLY A 91 -18.43 1.31 -21.35
C GLY A 91 -19.64 0.96 -20.47
N LEU A 92 -20.10 -0.29 -20.53
CA LEU A 92 -21.18 -0.80 -19.67
C LEU A 92 -20.82 -0.76 -18.18
N LYS A 93 -19.59 -1.09 -17.82
CA LYS A 93 -19.11 -1.01 -16.43
C LYS A 93 -19.03 0.43 -15.92
N LEU A 94 -18.62 1.38 -16.75
CA LEU A 94 -18.57 2.80 -16.42
C LEU A 94 -19.98 3.38 -16.27
N LEU A 95 -20.91 3.06 -17.14
CA LEU A 95 -22.32 3.44 -17.05
C LEU A 95 -22.95 2.89 -15.76
N LYS A 96 -22.77 1.61 -15.48
CA LYS A 96 -23.25 1.00 -14.24
C LYS A 96 -22.69 1.67 -13.00
N LYS A 97 -21.37 2.00 -13.00
CA LYS A 97 -20.71 2.72 -11.90
C LYS A 97 -21.24 4.14 -11.75
N TYR A 98 -21.53 4.84 -12.84
CA TYR A 98 -22.09 6.19 -12.82
C TYR A 98 -23.49 6.21 -12.19
N PHE A 99 -24.38 5.29 -12.57
CA PHE A 99 -25.72 5.19 -12.00
C PHE A 99 -25.72 4.74 -10.53
N LEU A 100 -24.81 3.85 -10.13
CA LEU A 100 -24.68 3.40 -8.74
C LEU A 100 -24.09 4.50 -7.84
N LYS A 101 -23.12 5.30 -8.33
CA LYS A 101 -22.49 6.37 -7.58
C LYS A 101 -23.46 7.50 -7.21
N LYS A 102 -24.50 7.73 -8.02
CA LYS A 102 -25.52 8.75 -7.77
C LYS A 102 -26.46 8.43 -6.61
N LYS A 103 -26.49 7.17 -6.12
CA LYS A 103 -27.48 6.69 -5.15
C LYS A 103 -27.02 6.69 -3.69
N HIS A 104 -25.70 6.71 -3.39
CA HIS A 104 -25.19 6.51 -2.03
C HIS A 104 -23.86 7.24 -1.77
N ILE A 105 -23.84 8.57 -1.80
CA ILE A 105 -22.72 9.34 -1.25
C ILE A 105 -23.29 10.14 -0.07
N THR A 106 -23.34 9.52 1.09
CA THR A 106 -23.25 10.23 2.36
C THR A 106 -21.77 10.28 2.71
N GLU A 107 -21.16 11.46 2.57
CA GLU A 107 -19.80 11.70 3.07
C GLU A 107 -19.84 11.57 4.59
N ASN A 108 -19.24 10.51 5.12
CA ASN A 108 -19.07 10.36 6.55
C ASN A 108 -17.89 11.27 6.98
N GLN A 109 -18.23 12.49 7.40
CA GLN A 109 -17.26 13.52 7.80
C GLN A 109 -16.28 13.08 8.90
N PRO A 110 -16.70 12.36 9.98
CA PRO A 110 -15.78 11.92 11.02
C PRO A 110 -14.69 10.95 10.52
N ILE A 111 -15.03 10.00 9.65
CA ILE A 111 -14.03 9.10 9.06
C ILE A 111 -13.05 9.91 8.20
N GLN A 112 -13.56 10.84 7.40
CA GLN A 112 -12.72 11.66 6.55
C GLN A 112 -11.69 12.43 7.36
N ARG A 113 -12.12 13.09 8.44
CA ARG A 113 -11.21 13.80 9.36
C ARG A 113 -10.15 12.87 9.96
N ALA A 114 -10.52 11.68 10.42
CA ALA A 114 -9.57 10.75 11.00
C ALA A 114 -8.48 10.29 10.00
N PHE A 115 -8.83 10.18 8.71
CA PHE A 115 -7.85 9.92 7.66
C PHE A 115 -7.00 11.15 7.35
N GLU A 116 -7.61 12.35 7.26
CA GLU A 116 -6.91 13.62 7.03
C GLU A 116 -5.93 13.93 8.17
N ASP A 117 -6.35 13.80 9.43
CA ASP A 117 -5.48 14.00 10.60
C ASP A 117 -4.27 13.03 10.58
N PHE A 118 -4.48 11.79 10.16
CA PHE A 118 -3.38 10.84 10.02
C PHE A 118 -2.48 11.18 8.84
N GLU A 119 -3.05 11.56 7.70
CA GLU A 119 -2.35 11.98 6.50
C GLU A 119 -1.47 13.20 6.77
N ASP A 120 -1.98 14.20 7.48
CA ASP A 120 -1.25 15.41 7.86
C ASP A 120 -0.11 15.15 8.85
N SER A 121 -0.17 14.02 9.58
CA SER A 121 0.94 13.58 10.44
C SER A 121 2.14 13.02 9.66
N ILE A 122 2.00 12.76 8.35
CA ILE A 122 3.06 12.26 7.48
C ILE A 122 3.72 13.44 6.75
N PRO A 123 5.03 13.70 6.91
CA PRO A 123 5.72 14.74 6.16
C PRO A 123 5.48 14.61 4.66
N HIS A 124 5.00 15.67 4.03
CA HIS A 124 4.63 15.65 2.62
C HIS A 124 4.84 17.02 1.95
N THR A 125 4.80 17.04 0.61
CA THR A 125 4.90 18.29 -0.16
C THR A 125 3.72 19.20 0.14
N GLN A 126 3.97 20.50 0.29
CA GLN A 126 2.92 21.51 0.50
C GLN A 126 1.95 21.58 -0.68
N LYS A 127 2.48 21.48 -1.91
CA LYS A 127 1.67 21.41 -3.12
C LYS A 127 1.18 19.99 -3.34
N THR A 128 -0.11 19.88 -3.67
CA THR A 128 -0.70 18.63 -4.16
C THR A 128 -0.61 18.59 -5.68
N TYR A 129 -0.14 17.49 -6.22
CA TYR A 129 0.06 17.27 -7.65
C TYR A 129 -1.01 16.35 -8.24
N THR A 130 -1.24 16.54 -9.53
CA THR A 130 -2.06 15.65 -10.39
C THR A 130 -1.21 15.15 -11.55
N TYR A 131 -1.77 14.29 -12.41
CA TYR A 131 -1.08 13.83 -13.62
C TYR A 131 -0.52 14.98 -14.45
N GLU A 132 -1.27 16.08 -14.58
CA GLU A 132 -0.89 17.24 -15.38
C GLU A 132 0.21 18.10 -14.73
N THR A 133 0.32 18.07 -13.40
CA THR A 133 1.23 18.97 -12.66
C THR A 133 2.40 18.28 -12.00
N ILE A 134 2.45 16.94 -12.00
CA ILE A 134 3.52 16.18 -11.32
C ILE A 134 4.92 16.51 -11.83
N TYR A 135 5.04 16.91 -13.08
CA TYR A 135 6.32 17.32 -13.71
C TYR A 135 6.99 18.49 -13.00
N GLU A 136 6.20 19.33 -12.33
CA GLU A 136 6.72 20.52 -11.63
C GLU A 136 7.55 20.15 -10.38
N CYS A 137 7.39 18.95 -9.83
CA CYS A 137 8.18 18.51 -8.68
C CYS A 137 9.44 17.73 -9.07
N ALA A 138 9.64 17.40 -10.35
CA ALA A 138 10.73 16.53 -10.81
C ALA A 138 12.11 16.97 -10.32
N HIS A 139 12.39 18.29 -10.42
CA HIS A 139 13.68 18.88 -10.06
C HIS A 139 13.88 19.16 -8.56
N GLN A 140 12.87 18.92 -7.73
CA GLN A 140 12.94 19.17 -6.28
C GLN A 140 13.66 18.04 -5.53
N PHE A 141 13.82 16.88 -6.16
CA PHE A 141 14.33 15.66 -5.53
C PHE A 141 15.59 15.16 -6.22
N THR A 142 16.48 14.59 -5.42
CA THR A 142 17.66 13.84 -5.90
C THR A 142 17.33 12.36 -6.09
N HIS A 143 16.36 11.87 -5.33
CA HIS A 143 15.87 10.50 -5.37
C HIS A 143 14.35 10.50 -5.38
N LEU A 144 13.76 9.67 -6.23
CA LEU A 144 12.33 9.41 -6.24
C LEU A 144 12.09 7.92 -5.98
N ILE A 145 11.20 7.63 -5.03
CA ILE A 145 10.80 6.27 -4.70
C ILE A 145 9.34 6.10 -5.07
N THR A 146 9.02 5.09 -5.88
CA THR A 146 7.64 4.65 -6.08
C THR A 146 7.35 3.40 -5.27
N GLY A 147 6.16 3.36 -4.67
CA GLY A 147 5.72 2.22 -3.84
C GLY A 147 5.72 2.55 -2.36
N SER A 148 5.24 1.68 -1.55
CA SER A 148 4.66 0.35 -1.84
C SER A 148 3.23 0.46 -2.39
N ASP A 149 2.41 -0.55 -2.05
CA ASP A 149 1.03 -0.74 -2.49
C ASP A 149 0.88 -0.89 -4.02
N GLN A 150 -0.35 -0.86 -4.51
CA GLN A 150 -0.72 -1.24 -5.87
C GLN A 150 -0.38 -0.17 -6.93
N VAL A 151 0.78 0.46 -6.81
CA VAL A 151 1.25 1.52 -7.72
C VAL A 151 1.40 1.03 -9.16
N TRP A 152 1.61 -0.27 -9.39
CA TRP A 152 1.76 -0.88 -10.70
C TRP A 152 0.55 -1.70 -11.15
N ASN A 153 -0.63 -1.42 -10.57
CA ASN A 153 -1.89 -2.11 -10.91
C ASN A 153 -2.46 -1.76 -12.30
N GLY A 154 -1.72 -1.07 -13.15
CA GLY A 154 -2.12 -0.82 -14.54
C GLY A 154 -3.29 0.13 -14.70
N GLY A 155 -3.54 0.97 -13.71
CA GLY A 155 -4.46 2.10 -13.82
C GLY A 155 -3.89 3.23 -14.68
N ILE A 156 -4.61 4.30 -14.74
CA ILE A 156 -4.38 5.47 -15.60
C ILE A 156 -3.03 6.13 -15.36
N ASP A 157 -2.57 6.15 -14.11
CA ASP A 157 -1.36 6.84 -13.70
C ASP A 157 -0.12 5.91 -13.66
N LEU A 158 -0.15 4.81 -14.42
CA LEU A 158 0.99 3.89 -14.46
C LEU A 158 2.29 4.58 -14.87
N GLU A 159 2.25 5.51 -15.82
CA GLU A 159 3.42 6.29 -16.23
C GLU A 159 3.97 7.14 -15.07
N THR A 160 3.09 7.76 -14.29
CA THR A 160 3.46 8.54 -13.11
C THR A 160 4.13 7.64 -12.07
N PHE A 161 3.56 6.48 -11.78
CA PHE A 161 4.15 5.51 -10.84
C PHE A 161 5.36 4.75 -11.40
N CYS A 162 5.59 4.80 -12.72
CA CYS A 162 6.87 4.44 -13.33
C CYS A 162 7.88 5.61 -13.31
N LEU A 163 7.58 6.70 -12.61
CA LEU A 163 8.43 7.89 -12.45
C LEU A 163 8.89 8.48 -13.81
N LYS A 164 8.02 8.42 -14.82
CA LYS A 164 8.33 8.94 -16.16
C LYS A 164 8.60 10.44 -16.16
N PHE A 165 7.99 11.15 -15.21
CA PHE A 165 8.16 12.61 -15.03
C PHE A 165 9.51 13.01 -14.46
N ALA A 166 10.29 12.07 -13.92
CA ALA A 166 11.58 12.38 -13.29
C ALA A 166 12.63 12.77 -14.34
N ASP A 167 13.49 13.72 -13.98
CA ASP A 167 14.66 14.07 -14.76
C ASP A 167 15.69 12.94 -14.78
N ASP A 168 16.54 12.87 -15.81
CA ASP A 168 17.52 11.79 -15.95
C ASP A 168 18.59 11.78 -14.85
N LYS A 169 18.81 12.91 -14.19
CA LYS A 169 19.73 13.03 -13.04
C LYS A 169 19.16 12.47 -11.73
N VAL A 170 17.84 12.32 -11.65
CA VAL A 170 17.15 11.84 -10.46
C VAL A 170 17.23 10.31 -10.40
N LYS A 171 17.70 9.79 -9.29
CA LYS A 171 17.69 8.34 -9.05
C LYS A 171 16.28 7.84 -8.81
N ARG A 172 15.85 6.86 -9.62
CA ARG A 172 14.51 6.26 -9.56
C ARG A 172 14.60 4.92 -8.87
N ILE A 173 13.81 4.73 -7.84
CA ILE A 173 13.77 3.51 -7.01
C ILE A 173 12.33 3.01 -6.95
N ALA A 174 12.13 1.71 -7.14
CA ALA A 174 10.87 1.05 -6.82
C ALA A 174 11.04 0.22 -5.56
N TYR A 175 10.28 0.57 -4.50
CA TYR A 175 10.31 -0.17 -3.25
C TYR A 175 9.00 -0.92 -3.03
N ALA A 176 9.07 -2.25 -2.92
CA ALA A 176 7.93 -3.12 -2.66
C ALA A 176 6.71 -2.81 -3.56
N ALA A 177 6.95 -2.41 -4.82
CA ALA A 177 5.88 -2.07 -5.76
C ALA A 177 5.00 -3.30 -6.04
N SER A 178 3.67 -3.11 -5.98
CA SER A 178 2.70 -4.18 -6.22
C SER A 178 1.88 -3.89 -7.47
N SER A 179 1.64 -4.92 -8.28
CA SER A 179 0.80 -4.83 -9.47
C SER A 179 -0.64 -5.29 -9.23
N ALA A 180 -0.92 -5.88 -8.08
CA ALA A 180 -2.21 -6.50 -7.75
C ALA A 180 -2.70 -7.58 -8.73
N SER A 181 -1.97 -7.84 -9.80
CA SER A 181 -2.26 -8.84 -10.83
C SER A 181 -0.98 -9.50 -11.30
N THR A 182 -1.08 -10.76 -11.72
CA THR A 182 -0.02 -11.49 -12.41
C THR A 182 -0.19 -11.47 -13.92
N LYS A 183 -1.28 -10.87 -14.41
CA LYS A 183 -1.58 -10.72 -15.85
C LYS A 183 -1.54 -9.25 -16.24
N PHE A 184 -0.83 -8.97 -17.31
CA PHE A 184 -0.61 -7.63 -17.83
C PHE A 184 -1.11 -7.52 -19.26
N GLY A 185 -1.61 -6.35 -19.64
CA GLY A 185 -2.02 -6.06 -21.00
C GLY A 185 -0.90 -5.40 -21.80
N LYS A 186 -1.05 -5.36 -23.13
CA LYS A 186 -0.06 -4.79 -24.06
C LYS A 186 0.39 -3.36 -23.72
N TRP A 187 -0.54 -2.53 -23.23
CA TRP A 187 -0.22 -1.17 -22.82
C TRP A 187 0.69 -1.14 -21.59
N GLN A 188 0.42 -1.98 -20.61
CA GLN A 188 1.27 -2.11 -19.41
C GLN A 188 2.66 -2.61 -19.78
N ASP A 189 2.74 -3.62 -20.69
CA ASP A 189 4.00 -4.16 -21.20
C ASP A 189 4.84 -3.04 -21.82
N LEU A 190 4.22 -2.17 -22.63
CA LEU A 190 4.90 -1.04 -23.29
C LEU A 190 5.46 -0.08 -22.23
N ILE A 191 4.63 0.38 -21.28
CA ILE A 191 5.05 1.34 -20.26
C ILE A 191 6.18 0.79 -19.39
N PHE A 192 6.07 -0.47 -18.95
CA PHE A 192 7.11 -1.10 -18.14
C PHE A 192 8.42 -1.27 -18.92
N LYS A 193 8.35 -1.73 -20.18
CA LYS A 193 9.52 -1.90 -21.04
C LYS A 193 10.26 -0.59 -21.31
N GLU A 194 9.53 0.52 -21.48
CA GLU A 194 10.13 1.83 -21.73
C GLU A 194 10.75 2.46 -20.48
N ASN A 195 10.21 2.17 -19.29
CA ASN A 195 10.56 2.93 -18.10
C ASN A 195 11.37 2.16 -17.06
N LEU A 196 11.20 0.84 -16.91
CA LEU A 196 11.89 0.09 -15.84
C LEU A 196 13.41 0.06 -15.99
N GLY A 197 13.94 0.15 -17.22
CA GLY A 197 15.37 0.25 -17.46
C GLY A 197 16.02 1.50 -16.86
N LYS A 198 15.23 2.56 -16.60
CA LYS A 198 15.71 3.83 -16.03
C LYS A 198 15.80 3.83 -14.50
N PHE A 199 15.29 2.79 -13.84
CA PHE A 199 15.36 2.70 -12.37
C PHE A 199 16.77 2.31 -11.92
N THR A 200 17.24 2.94 -10.86
CA THR A 200 18.50 2.59 -10.19
C THR A 200 18.36 1.25 -9.45
N ALA A 201 17.24 1.06 -8.75
CA ALA A 201 16.92 -0.17 -8.04
C ALA A 201 15.43 -0.49 -8.15
N ILE A 202 15.10 -1.79 -8.27
CA ILE A 202 13.72 -2.24 -8.38
C ILE A 202 13.49 -3.38 -7.40
N SER A 203 12.47 -3.24 -6.57
CA SER A 203 11.94 -4.32 -5.77
C SER A 203 10.41 -4.39 -5.84
N VAL A 204 9.90 -5.59 -5.68
CA VAL A 204 8.47 -5.89 -5.64
C VAL A 204 8.12 -6.55 -4.30
N ARG A 205 6.85 -6.52 -3.96
CA ARG A 205 6.34 -7.13 -2.73
C ARG A 205 6.00 -8.61 -2.91
N GLU A 206 5.47 -8.98 -4.07
CA GLU A 206 5.02 -10.34 -4.38
C GLU A 206 6.05 -11.10 -5.19
N ARG A 207 6.38 -12.35 -4.77
CA ARG A 207 7.27 -13.26 -5.52
C ARG A 207 6.68 -13.66 -6.86
N SER A 208 5.37 -13.80 -6.92
CA SER A 208 4.63 -14.26 -8.10
C SER A 208 4.80 -13.37 -9.34
N VAL A 209 5.18 -12.10 -9.16
CA VAL A 209 5.35 -11.14 -10.29
C VAL A 209 6.80 -10.95 -10.73
N VAL A 210 7.77 -11.50 -9.99
CA VAL A 210 9.21 -11.35 -10.29
C VAL A 210 9.56 -11.74 -11.73
N PRO A 211 9.16 -12.92 -12.26
CA PRO A 211 9.55 -13.31 -13.63
C PRO A 211 9.05 -12.35 -14.70
N TYR A 212 7.90 -11.70 -14.46
CA TYR A 212 7.37 -10.71 -15.38
C TYR A 212 8.23 -9.45 -15.37
N PHE A 213 8.52 -8.89 -14.20
CA PHE A 213 9.29 -7.64 -14.09
C PHE A 213 10.77 -7.80 -14.46
N GLU A 214 11.36 -8.99 -14.24
CA GLU A 214 12.70 -9.31 -14.76
C GLU A 214 12.74 -9.28 -16.28
N ARG A 215 11.74 -9.86 -16.94
CA ARG A 215 11.62 -9.80 -18.41
C ARG A 215 11.43 -8.37 -18.92
N MET A 216 10.63 -7.54 -18.22
CA MET A 216 10.37 -6.15 -18.63
C MET A 216 11.58 -5.23 -18.40
N SER A 217 12.33 -5.42 -17.31
CA SER A 217 13.47 -4.57 -16.93
C SER A 217 14.81 -5.05 -17.50
N GLY A 218 14.91 -6.30 -17.90
CA GLY A 218 16.16 -6.93 -18.35
C GLY A 218 17.16 -7.22 -17.22
N ARG A 219 16.73 -7.19 -15.95
CA ARG A 219 17.60 -7.40 -14.78
C ARG A 219 16.89 -8.09 -13.62
N LYS A 220 17.67 -8.59 -12.64
CA LYS A 220 17.11 -9.21 -11.44
C LYS A 220 16.28 -8.21 -10.60
N ILE A 221 15.17 -8.70 -10.09
CA ILE A 221 14.22 -7.96 -9.25
C ILE A 221 14.28 -8.51 -7.83
N ALA A 222 14.50 -7.62 -6.87
CA ALA A 222 14.47 -7.98 -5.45
C ALA A 222 13.02 -8.16 -4.94
N VAL A 223 12.84 -9.09 -4.02
CA VAL A 223 11.58 -9.21 -3.25
C VAL A 223 11.83 -8.71 -1.86
N VAL A 224 11.12 -7.66 -1.45
CA VAL A 224 11.25 -7.02 -0.15
C VAL A 224 9.90 -7.01 0.58
N LEU A 225 9.92 -6.74 1.86
CA LEU A 225 8.68 -6.64 2.65
C LEU A 225 7.91 -5.36 2.34
N ASP A 226 6.57 -5.45 2.48
CA ASP A 226 5.75 -4.24 2.56
C ASP A 226 6.25 -3.34 3.69
N PRO A 227 6.25 -2.00 3.52
CA PRO A 227 6.75 -1.08 4.53
C PRO A 227 6.16 -1.25 5.93
N VAL A 228 4.93 -1.74 6.07
CA VAL A 228 4.33 -1.95 7.39
C VAL A 228 5.13 -2.90 8.28
N PHE A 229 5.92 -3.80 7.70
CA PHE A 229 6.81 -4.71 8.43
C PHE A 229 8.15 -4.08 8.83
N LEU A 230 8.50 -2.90 8.31
CA LEU A 230 9.76 -2.22 8.63
C LEU A 230 9.73 -1.53 10.00
N LEU A 231 8.55 -1.31 10.55
CA LEU A 231 8.38 -0.77 11.89
C LEU A 231 8.14 -1.90 12.88
N SER A 232 8.72 -1.75 14.07
CA SER A 232 8.54 -2.71 15.17
C SER A 232 7.11 -2.72 15.70
N VAL A 233 6.73 -3.79 16.38
CA VAL A 233 5.44 -3.88 17.06
C VAL A 233 5.25 -2.76 18.08
N GLN A 234 6.31 -2.34 18.78
CA GLN A 234 6.28 -1.24 19.73
C GLN A 234 5.97 0.10 19.06
N GLU A 235 6.54 0.34 17.87
CA GLU A 235 6.22 1.55 17.11
C GLU A 235 4.77 1.57 16.66
N TRP A 236 4.22 0.43 16.26
CA TRP A 236 2.81 0.31 15.91
C TRP A 236 1.90 0.44 17.14
N HIS A 237 2.30 -0.03 18.31
CA HIS A 237 1.60 0.23 19.58
C HIS A 237 1.42 1.73 19.84
N HIS A 238 2.47 2.53 19.59
CA HIS A 238 2.39 4.00 19.78
C HIS A 238 1.46 4.70 18.77
N VAL A 239 1.25 4.10 17.61
CA VAL A 239 0.35 4.63 16.57
C VAL A 239 -1.09 4.20 16.81
N SER A 240 -1.27 3.01 17.32
CA SER A 240 -2.56 2.35 17.53
C SER A 240 -3.39 3.08 18.59
N LYS A 241 -4.72 3.08 18.40
CA LYS A 241 -5.67 3.60 19.38
C LYS A 241 -6.55 2.47 19.87
N LYS A 242 -6.41 2.15 21.17
CA LYS A 242 -7.19 1.10 21.80
C LYS A 242 -8.70 1.37 21.66
N PRO A 243 -9.50 0.37 21.19
CA PRO A 243 -10.94 0.53 21.11
C PRO A 243 -11.59 0.49 22.49
N ASP A 244 -12.71 1.20 22.65
CA ASP A 244 -13.54 1.11 23.87
C ASP A 244 -14.45 -0.12 23.80
N ILE A 245 -13.83 -1.30 23.88
CA ILE A 245 -14.48 -2.61 23.86
C ILE A 245 -14.01 -3.40 25.08
N THR A 246 -14.95 -3.78 25.94
CA THR A 246 -14.65 -4.48 27.22
C THR A 246 -14.87 -5.99 27.19
N PHE A 247 -15.39 -6.52 26.09
CA PHE A 247 -15.68 -7.95 25.91
C PHE A 247 -14.76 -8.58 24.86
N PRO A 248 -14.57 -9.93 24.90
CA PRO A 248 -13.81 -10.64 23.88
C PRO A 248 -14.46 -10.51 22.51
N TYR A 249 -13.68 -10.16 21.49
CA TYR A 249 -14.18 -10.04 20.12
C TYR A 249 -13.23 -10.63 19.08
N ILE A 250 -13.81 -11.02 17.96
CA ILE A 250 -13.11 -11.29 16.71
C ILE A 250 -13.34 -10.10 15.78
N PHE A 251 -12.26 -9.52 15.29
CA PHE A 251 -12.34 -8.45 14.30
C PHE A 251 -12.45 -9.04 12.89
N CYS A 252 -13.50 -8.64 12.17
CA CYS A 252 -13.70 -9.08 10.80
C CYS A 252 -13.63 -7.90 9.82
N TYR A 253 -12.72 -7.98 8.85
CA TYR A 253 -12.53 -6.95 7.84
C TYR A 253 -12.46 -7.54 6.43
N PHE A 254 -13.53 -7.37 5.65
CA PHE A 254 -13.65 -7.84 4.28
C PHE A 254 -13.71 -6.70 3.28
N LEU A 255 -12.86 -6.78 2.26
CA LEU A 255 -12.87 -5.90 1.10
C LEU A 255 -13.68 -6.49 -0.08
N GLY A 256 -13.85 -7.80 -0.11
CA GLY A 256 -14.71 -8.52 -1.06
C GLY A 256 -16.17 -8.55 -0.60
N GLU A 257 -17.07 -8.96 -1.48
CA GLU A 257 -18.47 -9.23 -1.18
C GLU A 257 -18.72 -10.73 -1.30
N ASN A 258 -18.86 -11.40 -0.14
CA ASN A 258 -19.03 -12.86 -0.07
C ASN A 258 -19.90 -13.26 1.14
N LYS A 259 -21.18 -13.49 0.88
CA LYS A 259 -22.17 -13.87 1.93
C LYS A 259 -21.75 -15.16 2.67
N THR A 260 -21.18 -16.12 1.97
CA THR A 260 -20.71 -17.38 2.60
C THR A 260 -19.60 -17.13 3.63
N GLN A 261 -18.68 -16.22 3.33
CA GLN A 261 -17.62 -15.86 4.28
C GLN A 261 -18.15 -15.05 5.47
N CYS A 262 -19.15 -14.19 5.25
CA CYS A 262 -19.82 -13.49 6.34
C CYS A 262 -20.50 -14.47 7.31
N GLU A 263 -21.24 -15.43 6.81
CA GLU A 263 -21.86 -16.47 7.65
C GLU A 263 -20.84 -17.34 8.36
N ARG A 264 -19.73 -17.62 7.71
CA ARG A 264 -18.62 -18.33 8.35
C ARG A 264 -17.99 -17.51 9.49
N ALA A 265 -17.75 -16.23 9.29
CA ALA A 265 -17.21 -15.34 10.33
C ALA A 265 -18.14 -15.32 11.57
N LYS A 266 -19.46 -15.28 11.39
CA LYS A 266 -20.45 -15.37 12.47
C LYS A 266 -20.31 -16.69 13.24
N ARG A 267 -20.17 -17.83 12.52
CA ARG A 267 -19.99 -19.14 13.19
C ARG A 267 -18.69 -19.20 13.99
N ILE A 268 -17.59 -18.72 13.43
CA ILE A 268 -16.29 -18.67 14.12
C ILE A 268 -16.43 -17.84 15.41
N ALA A 269 -17.03 -16.66 15.34
CA ALA A 269 -17.22 -15.82 16.52
C ALA A 269 -18.03 -16.54 17.60
N LYS A 270 -19.16 -17.15 17.23
CA LYS A 270 -20.02 -17.92 18.14
C LYS A 270 -19.29 -19.09 18.81
N VAL A 271 -18.56 -19.91 18.03
CA VAL A 271 -17.83 -21.09 18.55
C VAL A 271 -16.73 -20.68 19.53
N ASN A 272 -16.09 -19.52 19.29
CA ASN A 272 -15.03 -18.98 20.15
C ASN A 272 -15.53 -18.11 21.33
N ASN A 273 -16.83 -18.05 21.57
CA ASN A 273 -17.44 -17.19 22.59
C ASN A 273 -17.02 -15.72 22.51
N CYS A 274 -16.97 -15.20 21.29
CA CYS A 274 -16.61 -13.82 21.00
C CYS A 274 -17.74 -13.09 20.29
N LYS A 275 -17.81 -11.77 20.45
CA LYS A 275 -18.61 -10.91 19.57
C LYS A 275 -17.89 -10.73 18.23
N LEU A 276 -18.63 -10.69 17.14
CA LEU A 276 -18.10 -10.33 15.84
C LEU A 276 -18.14 -8.80 15.66
N VAL A 277 -16.98 -8.17 15.67
CA VAL A 277 -16.82 -6.74 15.44
C VAL A 277 -16.41 -6.50 13.99
N THR A 278 -17.12 -5.61 13.30
CA THR A 278 -16.88 -5.28 11.90
C THR A 278 -16.80 -3.77 11.69
N ILE A 279 -16.28 -3.35 10.56
CA ILE A 279 -16.32 -1.97 10.06
C ILE A 279 -16.93 -1.95 8.66
N PRO A 280 -17.71 -0.90 8.31
CA PRO A 280 -18.28 -0.77 6.98
C PRO A 280 -17.19 -0.70 5.90
N ASN A 281 -17.51 -1.15 4.70
CA ASN A 281 -16.57 -1.05 3.59
C ASN A 281 -16.41 0.41 3.13
N MET A 282 -15.17 0.90 3.15
CA MET A 282 -14.83 2.28 2.79
C MET A 282 -14.94 2.57 1.28
N ASN A 283 -14.97 1.53 0.43
CA ASN A 283 -14.98 1.67 -1.02
C ASN A 283 -16.40 1.72 -1.62
N GLY A 284 -17.41 1.89 -0.79
CA GLY A 284 -18.81 2.02 -1.18
C GLY A 284 -19.73 0.98 -0.53
N PHE A 285 -21.02 1.18 -0.72
CA PHE A 285 -22.06 0.32 -0.17
C PHE A 285 -21.94 -1.12 -0.69
N LYS A 286 -22.02 -2.08 0.23
CA LYS A 286 -22.17 -3.50 -0.05
C LYS A 286 -23.37 -4.06 0.69
N GLU A 287 -24.16 -4.85 -0.03
CA GLU A 287 -25.30 -5.52 0.59
C GLU A 287 -24.88 -6.49 1.71
N SER A 288 -23.69 -7.08 1.59
CA SER A 288 -23.12 -7.96 2.61
C SER A 288 -22.76 -7.27 3.92
N ASP A 289 -22.64 -5.93 3.95
CA ASP A 289 -22.33 -5.17 5.15
C ASP A 289 -23.58 -4.86 5.98
N ILE A 290 -24.78 -5.02 5.39
CA ILE A 290 -26.04 -4.78 6.12
C ILE A 290 -26.19 -5.83 7.23
N ASN A 291 -26.27 -5.39 8.49
CA ASN A 291 -26.42 -6.25 9.65
C ASN A 291 -25.33 -7.36 9.74
N PHE A 292 -24.11 -7.05 9.25
CA PHE A 292 -22.98 -7.95 9.34
C PHE A 292 -22.17 -7.65 10.61
N GLY A 293 -22.07 -8.65 11.47
CA GLY A 293 -21.42 -8.54 12.79
C GLY A 293 -22.40 -8.30 13.92
N ASP A 294 -21.98 -8.61 15.14
CA ASP A 294 -22.74 -8.28 16.36
C ASP A 294 -22.64 -6.77 16.65
N ILE A 295 -21.49 -6.19 16.26
CA ILE A 295 -21.20 -4.76 16.39
C ILE A 295 -20.52 -4.29 15.12
N GLN A 296 -21.08 -3.28 14.52
CA GLN A 296 -20.47 -2.56 13.40
C GLN A 296 -20.01 -1.20 13.89
N ILE A 297 -18.69 -0.96 13.90
CA ILE A 297 -18.11 0.29 14.34
C ILE A 297 -18.00 1.24 13.16
N GLU A 298 -18.68 2.37 13.26
CA GLU A 298 -18.55 3.48 12.33
C GLU A 298 -17.38 4.39 12.75
N ASN A 299 -16.93 5.25 11.84
CA ASN A 299 -15.92 6.28 12.12
C ASN A 299 -14.54 5.74 12.55
N VAL A 300 -14.13 4.62 11.97
CA VAL A 300 -12.81 4.02 12.21
C VAL A 300 -11.77 4.71 11.33
N GLY A 301 -10.79 5.37 11.93
CA GLY A 301 -9.60 5.90 11.27
C GLY A 301 -8.44 4.89 11.25
N PRO A 302 -7.26 5.28 10.71
CA PRO A 302 -6.11 4.39 10.63
C PRO A 302 -5.60 3.91 12.00
N ARG A 303 -5.65 4.76 13.03
CA ARG A 303 -5.21 4.43 14.39
C ARG A 303 -6.17 3.45 15.06
N GLU A 304 -7.47 3.67 14.91
CA GLU A 304 -8.52 2.80 15.41
C GLU A 304 -8.50 1.43 14.72
N PHE A 305 -8.23 1.41 13.41
CA PHE A 305 -8.07 0.16 12.63
C PHE A 305 -6.95 -0.72 13.21
N LEU A 306 -5.80 -0.12 13.53
CA LEU A 306 -4.71 -0.83 14.20
C LEU A 306 -5.15 -1.34 15.58
N GLY A 307 -5.80 -0.50 16.37
CA GLY A 307 -6.28 -0.86 17.70
C GLY A 307 -7.29 -2.00 17.67
N LEU A 308 -8.17 -2.05 16.67
CA LEU A 308 -9.13 -3.14 16.50
C LEU A 308 -8.45 -4.47 16.21
N ILE A 309 -7.37 -4.49 15.39
CA ILE A 309 -6.58 -5.71 15.14
C ILE A 309 -5.81 -6.11 16.39
N GLU A 310 -5.10 -5.16 16.98
CA GLU A 310 -4.21 -5.38 18.12
C GLU A 310 -4.91 -5.95 19.36
N ASN A 311 -6.14 -5.47 19.66
CA ASN A 311 -6.88 -5.87 20.83
C ASN A 311 -7.89 -7.02 20.58
N ALA A 312 -8.03 -7.48 19.35
CA ALA A 312 -8.88 -8.62 19.02
C ALA A 312 -8.33 -9.93 19.60
N ARG A 313 -9.21 -10.86 19.90
CA ARG A 313 -8.84 -12.26 20.20
C ARG A 313 -8.40 -12.99 18.94
N GLY A 314 -8.91 -12.59 17.79
CA GLY A 314 -8.51 -13.07 16.48
C GLY A 314 -9.06 -12.20 15.37
N VAL A 315 -8.56 -12.40 14.16
CA VAL A 315 -8.90 -11.62 12.97
C VAL A 315 -9.38 -12.54 11.85
N ILE A 316 -10.46 -12.14 11.16
CA ILE A 316 -10.92 -12.83 9.94
C ILE A 316 -10.92 -11.79 8.83
N THR A 317 -10.15 -12.06 7.76
CA THR A 317 -9.97 -11.02 6.73
C THR A 317 -9.66 -11.57 5.35
N ASP A 318 -9.97 -10.81 4.32
CA ASP A 318 -9.53 -10.96 2.94
C ASP A 318 -8.55 -9.84 2.50
N SER A 319 -8.11 -9.03 3.48
CA SER A 319 -7.24 -7.88 3.26
C SER A 319 -5.78 -8.24 3.48
N PHE A 320 -4.92 -7.87 2.53
CA PHE A 320 -3.46 -8.00 2.67
C PHE A 320 -2.95 -7.31 3.95
N HIS A 321 -3.31 -6.04 4.17
CA HIS A 321 -2.79 -5.28 5.30
C HIS A 321 -3.36 -5.75 6.66
N ALA A 322 -4.63 -6.17 6.71
CA ALA A 322 -5.15 -6.76 7.95
C ALA A 322 -4.44 -8.09 8.27
N THR A 323 -4.09 -8.90 7.26
CA THR A 323 -3.25 -10.09 7.43
C THR A 323 -1.85 -9.70 7.91
N ALA A 324 -1.22 -8.70 7.28
CA ALA A 324 0.10 -8.22 7.67
C ALA A 324 0.15 -7.72 9.12
N PHE A 325 -0.83 -6.92 9.56
CA PHE A 325 -0.91 -6.46 10.94
C PHE A 325 -1.26 -7.59 11.92
N SER A 326 -2.00 -8.62 11.48
CA SER A 326 -2.21 -9.81 12.32
C SER A 326 -0.90 -10.56 12.58
N ILE A 327 -0.01 -10.64 11.58
CA ILE A 327 1.34 -11.19 11.75
C ILE A 327 2.17 -10.31 12.67
N ILE A 328 2.23 -8.98 12.45
CA ILE A 328 3.01 -8.03 13.27
C ILE A 328 2.60 -8.09 14.75
N PHE A 329 1.29 -8.14 15.03
CA PHE A 329 0.76 -8.19 16.40
C PHE A 329 0.65 -9.61 16.98
N ASN A 330 1.12 -10.64 16.27
CA ASN A 330 1.01 -12.06 16.66
C ASN A 330 -0.43 -12.46 17.02
N LYS A 331 -1.40 -12.05 16.19
CA LYS A 331 -2.83 -12.36 16.39
C LYS A 331 -3.21 -13.63 15.66
N ALA A 332 -3.99 -14.47 16.30
CA ALA A 332 -4.66 -15.58 15.62
C ALA A 332 -5.51 -15.02 14.46
N PHE A 333 -5.43 -15.61 13.27
CA PHE A 333 -6.21 -15.13 12.14
C PHE A 333 -6.59 -16.24 11.16
N TRP A 334 -7.67 -15.99 10.42
CA TRP A 334 -7.99 -16.67 9.18
C TRP A 334 -7.96 -15.68 8.03
N ALA A 335 -7.09 -15.94 7.06
CA ALA A 335 -7.08 -15.19 5.79
C ALA A 335 -7.97 -15.90 4.77
N LEU A 336 -8.87 -15.19 4.14
CA LEU A 336 -9.86 -15.74 3.22
C LEU A 336 -9.68 -15.18 1.80
N PRO A 337 -10.08 -15.92 0.75
CA PRO A 337 -10.00 -15.42 -0.61
C PRO A 337 -11.01 -14.29 -0.84
N ARG A 338 -10.54 -13.15 -1.33
CA ARG A 338 -11.40 -12.02 -1.71
C ARG A 338 -12.23 -12.32 -2.95
N PHE A 339 -11.60 -12.96 -3.93
CA PHE A 339 -12.19 -13.22 -5.22
C PHE A 339 -12.49 -14.72 -5.36
N GLN A 340 -13.71 -15.04 -5.83
CA GLN A 340 -14.00 -16.37 -6.35
C GLN A 340 -13.30 -16.48 -7.69
N ASN A 341 -12.25 -17.30 -7.77
CA ASN A 341 -11.45 -17.45 -8.97
C ASN A 341 -12.31 -18.01 -10.12
N LYS A 342 -12.54 -17.22 -11.14
CA LYS A 342 -12.86 -17.75 -12.47
C LYS A 342 -11.59 -18.35 -13.05
N LYS A 343 -11.71 -19.49 -13.76
CA LYS A 343 -10.56 -20.23 -14.32
C LYS A 343 -9.46 -19.29 -14.83
N GLY A 344 -8.28 -19.34 -14.20
CA GLY A 344 -7.07 -18.66 -14.64
C GLY A 344 -6.81 -17.25 -14.10
N GLU A 345 -7.62 -16.71 -13.19
CA GLU A 345 -7.36 -15.42 -12.52
C GLU A 345 -7.07 -15.65 -11.03
N ASN A 346 -5.83 -15.42 -10.62
CA ASN A 346 -5.47 -15.47 -9.20
C ASN A 346 -5.27 -14.06 -8.65
N ASN A 347 -6.39 -13.40 -8.34
CA ASN A 347 -6.37 -12.06 -7.74
C ASN A 347 -6.17 -12.09 -6.21
N ASN A 348 -5.97 -13.29 -5.64
CA ASN A 348 -5.70 -13.50 -4.22
C ASN A 348 -4.20 -13.68 -3.93
N HIS A 349 -3.34 -13.69 -4.96
CA HIS A 349 -1.91 -13.99 -4.85
C HIS A 349 -1.18 -13.17 -3.79
N ARG A 350 -1.56 -11.91 -3.56
CA ARG A 350 -0.91 -11.04 -2.57
C ARG A 350 -0.98 -11.58 -1.14
N VAL A 351 -2.15 -12.10 -0.75
CA VAL A 351 -2.34 -12.71 0.58
C VAL A 351 -1.65 -14.06 0.63
N ILE A 352 -1.70 -14.83 -0.44
CA ILE A 352 -1.01 -16.13 -0.55
C ILE A 352 0.51 -15.91 -0.45
N ASP A 353 1.06 -15.00 -1.26
CA ASP A 353 2.50 -14.70 -1.27
C ASP A 353 3.03 -14.28 0.10
N ILE A 354 2.30 -13.44 0.84
CA ILE A 354 2.77 -13.03 2.18
C ILE A 354 2.71 -14.17 3.19
N LEU A 355 1.68 -15.00 3.15
CA LEU A 355 1.58 -16.16 4.03
C LEU A 355 2.66 -17.20 3.74
N ASP A 356 2.97 -17.44 2.46
CA ASP A 356 4.06 -18.33 2.05
C ASP A 356 5.42 -17.78 2.51
N GLN A 357 5.63 -16.46 2.44
CA GLN A 357 6.86 -15.83 2.92
C GLN A 357 7.10 -16.02 4.42
N PHE A 358 6.05 -16.15 5.22
CA PHE A 358 6.11 -16.31 6.68
C PHE A 358 5.83 -17.72 7.17
N SER A 359 5.77 -18.73 6.29
CA SER A 359 5.42 -20.13 6.64
C SER A 359 4.04 -20.25 7.30
N LEU A 360 3.07 -19.42 6.89
CA LEU A 360 1.73 -19.32 7.45
C LEU A 360 0.62 -19.73 6.46
N SER A 361 0.94 -20.44 5.39
CA SER A 361 0.00 -20.79 4.29
C SER A 361 -1.17 -21.66 4.74
N GLU A 362 -1.01 -22.43 5.82
CA GLU A 362 -2.09 -23.23 6.40
C GLU A 362 -3.26 -22.41 6.97
N TYR A 363 -3.03 -21.10 7.25
CA TYR A 363 -4.05 -20.19 7.75
C TYR A 363 -4.81 -19.47 6.63
N TYR A 364 -4.58 -19.87 5.38
CA TYR A 364 -5.33 -19.41 4.23
C TYR A 364 -6.45 -20.37 3.86
N SER A 365 -7.66 -19.85 3.74
CA SER A 365 -8.85 -20.60 3.24
C SER A 365 -9.17 -21.90 3.97
N ASN A 366 -8.65 -22.09 5.18
CA ASN A 366 -8.96 -23.24 6.02
C ASN A 366 -10.40 -23.17 6.53
N PHE A 367 -11.08 -24.31 6.65
CA PHE A 367 -12.50 -24.42 6.97
C PHE A 367 -12.79 -24.76 8.44
N ASN A 368 -11.82 -24.61 9.33
CA ASN A 368 -12.04 -24.78 10.75
C ASN A 368 -12.78 -23.56 11.34
N ASP A 369 -13.81 -23.77 12.16
CA ASP A 369 -14.56 -22.72 12.85
C ASP A 369 -13.91 -22.30 14.19
N MET A 370 -12.88 -22.99 14.65
CA MET A 370 -12.05 -22.56 15.78
C MET A 370 -10.98 -21.55 15.31
N LEU A 371 -10.67 -20.56 16.15
CA LEU A 371 -9.50 -19.74 15.94
C LEU A 371 -8.23 -20.60 16.02
N PRO A 372 -7.27 -20.40 15.10
CA PRO A 372 -6.04 -21.20 15.11
C PRO A 372 -5.14 -20.82 16.29
N GLN A 373 -4.42 -21.80 16.80
CA GLN A 373 -3.29 -21.55 17.70
C GLN A 373 -2.01 -21.41 16.85
N ILE A 374 -1.69 -20.18 16.47
CA ILE A 374 -0.54 -19.88 15.63
C ILE A 374 0.71 -19.77 16.51
N ARG A 375 1.75 -20.54 16.15
CA ARG A 375 3.09 -20.37 16.71
C ARG A 375 3.84 -19.37 15.85
N PHE A 376 4.06 -18.18 16.37
CA PHE A 376 4.70 -17.11 15.63
C PHE A 376 6.23 -17.09 15.71
N ASP A 377 6.85 -18.04 16.44
CA ASP A 377 8.31 -18.07 16.63
C ASP A 377 9.06 -18.09 15.30
N GLU A 378 8.67 -19.00 14.39
CA GLU A 378 9.27 -19.10 13.05
C GLU A 378 8.96 -17.86 12.21
N ALA A 379 7.71 -17.41 12.18
CA ALA A 379 7.31 -16.21 11.45
C ALA A 379 8.07 -14.95 11.94
N ASN A 380 8.30 -14.83 13.25
CA ASN A 380 9.07 -13.73 13.83
C ASN A 380 10.56 -13.80 13.49
N MET A 381 11.16 -15.01 13.41
CA MET A 381 12.53 -15.17 12.92
C MET A 381 12.64 -14.77 11.45
N ILE A 382 11.71 -15.22 10.62
CA ILE A 382 11.63 -14.84 9.20
C ILE A 382 11.46 -13.33 9.08
N LEU A 383 10.55 -12.73 9.85
CA LEU A 383 10.31 -11.29 9.86
C LEU A 383 11.61 -10.51 10.10
N LYS A 384 12.37 -10.88 11.14
CA LYS A 384 13.64 -10.22 11.47
C LYS A 384 14.62 -10.27 10.31
N ALA A 385 14.84 -11.44 9.72
CA ALA A 385 15.76 -11.61 8.58
C ALA A 385 15.30 -10.80 7.36
N ARG A 386 14.02 -10.84 7.04
CA ARG A 386 13.44 -10.15 5.87
C ARG A 386 13.43 -8.62 6.03
N VAL A 387 13.27 -8.11 7.27
CA VAL A 387 13.42 -6.67 7.57
C VAL A 387 14.85 -6.23 7.29
N GLU A 388 15.85 -7.02 7.70
CA GLU A 388 17.25 -6.73 7.41
C GLU A 388 17.54 -6.70 5.91
N GLU A 389 17.08 -7.70 5.14
CA GLU A 389 17.20 -7.72 3.68
C GLU A 389 16.56 -6.48 3.04
N SER A 390 15.39 -6.08 3.50
CA SER A 390 14.68 -4.90 3.01
C SER A 390 15.40 -3.60 3.36
N CYS A 391 16.02 -3.54 4.54
CA CYS A 391 16.87 -2.43 4.97
C CYS A 391 18.12 -2.32 4.10
N ILE A 392 18.82 -3.43 3.84
CA ILE A 392 19.99 -3.48 2.95
C ILE A 392 19.61 -2.98 1.57
N PHE A 393 18.49 -3.46 1.00
CA PHE A 393 18.03 -2.98 -0.30
C PHE A 393 17.84 -1.46 -0.33
N LEU A 394 17.17 -0.89 0.67
CA LEU A 394 16.93 0.56 0.74
C LEU A 394 18.23 1.35 0.88
N LYS A 395 19.14 0.91 1.76
CA LYS A 395 20.44 1.55 1.95
C LYS A 395 21.28 1.53 0.67
N ASP A 396 21.38 0.39 0.00
CA ASP A 396 22.09 0.26 -1.27
C ASP A 396 21.49 1.16 -2.35
N ALA A 397 20.15 1.17 -2.46
CA ALA A 397 19.44 1.98 -3.44
C ALA A 397 19.61 3.49 -3.21
N LEU A 398 19.69 3.92 -1.95
CA LEU A 398 19.91 5.31 -1.54
C LEU A 398 21.40 5.69 -1.49
N GLY A 399 22.33 4.73 -1.60
CA GLY A 399 23.76 4.95 -1.45
C GLY A 399 24.18 5.23 -0.02
N GLU A 400 23.45 4.64 0.96
CA GLU A 400 23.79 4.70 2.38
C GLU A 400 24.78 3.61 2.76
N LYS A 401 25.56 3.86 3.84
CA LYS A 401 26.47 2.84 4.36
C LYS A 401 25.67 1.65 4.93
N ARG A 402 26.12 0.45 4.63
CA ARG A 402 25.64 -0.76 5.31
C ARG A 402 26.05 -0.71 6.79
N CYS A 403 25.17 -1.15 7.66
CA CYS A 403 25.48 -1.26 9.09
C CYS A 403 26.49 -2.37 9.34
#